data_8e2fde8d78388be02fb3d62dc3933877
#
_entry.id   8e2fde8d78388be02fb3d62dc3933877
#
_cell.length_a   1.000
_cell.length_b   1.000
_cell.length_c   1.000
_cell.angle_alpha   90.00
_cell.angle_beta   90.00
_cell.angle_gamma   90.00
#
_symmetry.space_group_name_H-M   'P 1'
#
loop_
_entity.id
_entity.type
_entity.pdbx_description
1 polymer ?
#
loop_
_entity_poly.entity_id
_entity_poly.type
_entity_poly.pdbx_seq_one_letter_code
_entity_poly.pdbx_strand_id
1 'polypeptide(L)'
;GVLTAFASAYDTNLNNATDHTTWGVVDDSAFEYMGNTSFATFDAFVGAGSQYVYNMPSDSDVDLALRYKNSTESGVNYSLNASHNYDKNPIINLSWRNSAGGLLSTSSTATSNIVTLALSDTDGGRYGGYADGSSVGAATLRFEQTVERATNLGGAFDMAIETESLGPVVLRGEALYQKDVYTPVMDLAALSVGDLPAALTMVKGNKFKYVLGADITALTNMMVSVQFIQDRDLDYIDETSTYMLSNGTASAVTGSRFKSDYSTMHLTNGFNKAEENKEFYSLFLSKPFGASGEHRWNNIIMFEENGGKWNRLDAE
;
A
#
# COMPACT_ATOMS: atom_id res chain seq x y z
N GLY A 1 -4.66 -19.07 7.90
CA GLY A 1 -4.12 -17.95 7.15
C GLY A 1 -2.60 -17.99 7.06
N VAL A 2 -1.97 -16.83 7.09
CA VAL A 2 -0.51 -16.65 6.89
C VAL A 2 0.30 -17.48 7.89
N LEU A 3 -0.06 -17.48 9.17
CA LEU A 3 0.65 -18.26 10.20
C LEU A 3 0.45 -19.77 10.05
N THR A 4 -0.65 -20.21 9.43
CA THR A 4 -0.85 -21.63 9.08
C THR A 4 0.06 -22.02 7.92
N ALA A 5 0.32 -21.10 6.98
CA ALA A 5 1.31 -21.31 5.92
C ALA A 5 2.74 -21.34 6.48
N PHE A 6 3.04 -20.55 7.54
CA PHE A 6 4.27 -20.64 8.30
C PHE A 6 4.47 -22.04 8.91
N ALA A 7 3.52 -22.53 9.68
CA ALA A 7 3.60 -23.84 10.29
C ALA A 7 3.71 -24.97 9.24
N SER A 8 2.98 -24.86 8.13
CA SER A 8 3.02 -25.84 7.05
C SER A 8 4.36 -25.85 6.29
N ALA A 9 4.97 -24.69 6.04
CA ALA A 9 6.28 -24.61 5.41
C ALA A 9 7.38 -25.15 6.34
N TYR A 10 7.28 -24.90 7.64
CA TYR A 10 8.17 -25.44 8.66
C TYR A 10 8.11 -26.98 8.69
N ASP A 11 6.91 -27.56 8.77
CA ASP A 11 6.70 -29.01 8.77
C ASP A 11 7.22 -29.69 7.51
N THR A 12 7.01 -29.07 6.35
CA THR A 12 7.47 -29.62 5.06
C THR A 12 9.00 -29.60 4.98
N ASN A 13 9.65 -28.58 5.50
CA ASN A 13 11.10 -28.44 5.44
C ASN A 13 11.82 -29.29 6.50
N LEU A 14 11.25 -29.50 7.68
CA LEU A 14 11.80 -30.45 8.68
C LEU A 14 11.79 -31.89 8.17
N ASN A 15 10.77 -32.28 7.43
CA ASN A 15 10.66 -33.62 6.86
C ASN A 15 11.56 -33.83 5.64
N ASN A 16 12.05 -32.75 5.01
CA ASN A 16 12.96 -32.75 3.88
C ASN A 16 14.39 -32.29 4.23
N ALA A 17 14.92 -32.67 5.39
CA ALA A 17 16.18 -32.22 5.94
C ALA A 17 17.45 -32.45 5.08
N THR A 18 17.32 -33.02 3.88
CA THR A 18 18.43 -33.26 2.96
C THR A 18 18.46 -32.37 1.74
N ASP A 19 17.42 -31.56 1.50
CA ASP A 19 17.37 -30.67 0.32
C ASP A 19 17.13 -29.21 0.73
N HIS A 20 18.22 -28.51 1.03
CA HIS A 20 18.21 -27.08 1.35
C HIS A 20 17.93 -26.19 0.13
N THR A 21 17.78 -26.76 -1.06
CA THR A 21 17.51 -26.01 -2.29
C THR A 21 16.03 -25.65 -2.46
N THR A 22 15.14 -26.29 -1.68
CA THR A 22 13.69 -26.03 -1.69
C THR A 22 13.22 -25.04 -0.60
N TRP A 23 14.15 -24.45 0.13
CA TRP A 23 13.87 -23.35 1.03
C TRP A 23 13.58 -22.08 0.19
N GLY A 24 12.35 -21.68 0.13
CA GLY A 24 11.93 -20.53 -0.64
C GLY A 24 10.93 -20.83 -1.75
N VAL A 25 10.48 -22.07 -1.89
CA VAL A 25 9.49 -22.44 -2.89
C VAL A 25 8.05 -22.35 -2.33
N VAL A 26 7.79 -21.33 -1.51
CA VAL A 26 6.42 -20.80 -1.44
C VAL A 26 6.48 -19.47 -2.16
N ASP A 27 6.32 -19.53 -3.47
CA ASP A 27 6.26 -18.35 -4.33
C ASP A 27 5.43 -17.26 -3.65
N ASP A 28 6.00 -16.04 -3.58
CA ASP A 28 5.38 -14.84 -3.02
C ASP A 28 5.02 -14.89 -1.51
N SER A 29 5.71 -15.69 -0.71
CA SER A 29 5.53 -15.67 0.75
C SER A 29 6.64 -14.90 1.46
N ALA A 30 6.34 -14.41 2.69
CA ALA A 30 7.32 -13.72 3.53
C ALA A 30 8.58 -14.57 3.82
N PHE A 31 8.49 -15.89 3.72
CA PHE A 31 9.60 -16.82 3.96
C PHE A 31 10.70 -16.76 2.93
N GLU A 32 10.39 -16.48 1.68
CA GLU A 32 11.38 -16.34 0.63
C GLU A 32 12.45 -15.30 1.01
N TYR A 33 12.04 -14.29 1.75
CA TYR A 33 12.91 -13.17 2.15
C TYR A 33 13.60 -13.38 3.49
N MET A 34 13.31 -14.45 4.23
CA MET A 34 13.86 -14.73 5.56
C MET A 34 15.16 -15.56 5.54
N GLY A 35 16.02 -15.32 4.55
CA GLY A 35 17.22 -16.12 4.31
C GLY A 35 18.29 -16.07 5.41
N ASN A 36 18.25 -15.07 6.29
CA ASN A 36 19.24 -14.88 7.36
C ASN A 36 18.73 -15.35 8.75
N THR A 37 17.54 -15.95 8.79
CA THR A 37 16.96 -16.41 10.07
C THR A 37 17.29 -17.86 10.37
N SER A 38 17.26 -18.21 11.66
CA SER A 38 17.50 -19.58 12.13
C SER A 38 16.19 -20.35 12.31
N PHE A 39 16.28 -21.68 12.41
CA PHE A 39 15.16 -22.54 12.80
C PHE A 39 14.52 -22.13 14.13
N ALA A 40 15.33 -21.68 15.09
CA ALA A 40 14.81 -21.25 16.38
C ALA A 40 13.90 -20.01 16.27
N THR A 41 14.10 -19.16 15.24
CA THR A 41 13.16 -18.09 14.93
C THR A 41 11.82 -18.65 14.42
N PHE A 42 11.86 -19.65 13.54
CA PHE A 42 10.64 -20.31 13.09
C PHE A 42 9.91 -21.03 14.23
N ASP A 43 10.64 -21.66 15.16
CA ASP A 43 10.06 -22.24 16.36
C ASP A 43 9.32 -21.21 17.20
N ALA A 44 9.84 -19.99 17.30
CA ALA A 44 9.15 -18.90 17.99
C ALA A 44 7.80 -18.54 17.35
N PHE A 45 7.63 -18.79 16.06
CA PHE A 45 6.39 -18.53 15.31
C PHE A 45 5.44 -19.73 15.26
N VAL A 46 5.93 -20.94 15.54
CA VAL A 46 5.09 -22.15 15.58
C VAL A 46 4.02 -21.99 16.67
N GLY A 47 2.78 -22.26 16.28
CA GLY A 47 1.63 -22.11 17.19
C GLY A 47 1.20 -20.65 17.43
N ALA A 48 1.85 -19.67 16.80
CA ALA A 48 1.42 -18.27 16.89
C ALA A 48 0.04 -18.07 16.25
N GLY A 49 -0.81 -17.29 16.94
CA GLY A 49 -2.09 -16.85 16.43
C GLY A 49 -2.00 -15.55 15.63
N SER A 50 -3.08 -15.16 14.98
CA SER A 50 -3.24 -13.82 14.42
C SER A 50 -4.52 -13.16 14.95
N GLN A 51 -4.47 -11.86 15.20
CA GLN A 51 -5.59 -11.06 15.68
C GLN A 51 -5.70 -9.77 14.88
N TYR A 52 -6.91 -9.48 14.40
CA TYR A 52 -7.23 -8.17 13.80
C TYR A 52 -8.02 -7.34 14.83
N VAL A 53 -7.57 -6.10 15.03
CA VAL A 53 -8.21 -5.14 15.93
C VAL A 53 -8.49 -3.87 15.15
N TYR A 54 -9.72 -3.38 15.25
CA TYR A 54 -10.17 -2.17 14.60
C TYR A 54 -10.31 -1.07 15.64
N ASN A 55 -9.49 -0.03 15.53
CA ASN A 55 -9.51 1.15 16.38
C ASN A 55 -9.88 2.36 15.53
N MET A 56 -11.18 2.47 15.23
CA MET A 56 -11.71 3.51 14.36
C MET A 56 -12.19 4.72 15.17
N PRO A 57 -12.22 5.93 14.57
CA PRO A 57 -12.77 7.12 15.19
C PRO A 57 -14.21 6.91 15.65
N SER A 58 -14.60 7.67 16.65
CA SER A 58 -15.99 7.67 17.13
C SER A 58 -16.91 8.45 16.20
N ASP A 59 -18.23 8.19 16.25
CA ASP A 59 -19.25 8.90 15.47
C ASP A 59 -19.31 10.42 15.76
N SER A 60 -18.67 10.88 16.84
CA SER A 60 -18.57 12.29 17.21
C SER A 60 -17.43 13.04 16.53
N ASP A 61 -16.55 12.34 15.81
CA ASP A 61 -15.43 12.95 15.10
C ASP A 61 -15.91 13.65 13.83
N VAL A 62 -15.53 14.91 13.67
CA VAL A 62 -16.01 15.79 12.59
C VAL A 62 -14.89 16.00 11.57
N ASP A 63 -15.21 15.85 10.30
CA ASP A 63 -14.37 16.24 9.19
C ASP A 63 -14.66 17.70 8.78
N LEU A 64 -13.61 18.44 8.43
CA LEU A 64 -13.73 19.82 7.99
C LEU A 64 -13.41 19.88 6.48
N ALA A 65 -14.29 20.57 5.73
CA ALA A 65 -14.06 20.85 4.33
C ALA A 65 -14.53 22.26 3.96
N LEU A 66 -13.74 22.92 3.12
CA LEU A 66 -14.03 24.24 2.57
C LEU A 66 -13.88 24.19 1.05
N ARG A 67 -14.80 24.80 0.33
CA ARG A 67 -14.74 24.96 -1.11
C ARG A 67 -15.08 26.39 -1.53
N TYR A 68 -14.25 26.96 -2.37
CA TYR A 68 -14.50 28.21 -3.08
C TYR A 68 -14.64 27.94 -4.56
N LYS A 69 -15.65 28.51 -5.21
CA LYS A 69 -15.86 28.45 -6.65
C LYS A 69 -16.09 29.84 -7.22
N ASN A 70 -15.51 30.12 -8.37
CA ASN A 70 -15.76 31.36 -9.10
C ASN A 70 -15.53 31.14 -10.59
N SER A 71 -15.91 32.13 -11.39
CA SER A 71 -15.67 32.21 -12.83
C SER A 71 -15.06 33.55 -13.18
N THR A 72 -14.11 33.55 -14.10
CA THR A 72 -13.53 34.79 -14.62
C THR A 72 -14.39 35.36 -15.76
N GLU A 73 -14.24 36.63 -16.06
CA GLU A 73 -14.87 37.27 -17.21
C GLU A 73 -14.41 36.64 -18.56
N SER A 74 -13.25 36.03 -18.59
CA SER A 74 -12.72 35.29 -19.74
C SER A 74 -13.29 33.86 -19.88
N GLY A 75 -14.25 33.44 -19.04
CA GLY A 75 -14.93 32.16 -19.15
C GLY A 75 -14.18 30.98 -18.51
N VAL A 76 -13.16 31.25 -17.70
CA VAL A 76 -12.51 30.18 -16.90
C VAL A 76 -13.30 29.97 -15.62
N ASN A 77 -13.84 28.77 -15.44
CA ASN A 77 -14.40 28.33 -14.16
C ASN A 77 -13.30 27.71 -13.31
N TYR A 78 -13.26 28.00 -12.03
CA TYR A 78 -12.29 27.40 -11.14
C TYR A 78 -12.83 27.15 -9.74
N SER A 79 -12.22 26.21 -9.05
CA SER A 79 -12.50 25.95 -7.65
C SER A 79 -11.22 25.70 -6.87
N LEU A 80 -11.24 26.12 -5.60
CA LEU A 80 -10.22 25.81 -4.61
C LEU A 80 -10.90 25.03 -3.49
N ASN A 81 -10.24 23.96 -3.03
CA ASN A 81 -10.78 23.08 -2.02
C ASN A 81 -9.72 22.85 -0.93
N ALA A 82 -10.13 22.83 0.30
CA ALA A 82 -9.31 22.43 1.43
C ALA A 82 -10.11 21.50 2.33
N SER A 83 -9.50 20.42 2.81
CA SER A 83 -10.14 19.56 3.80
C SER A 83 -9.11 19.01 4.79
N HIS A 84 -9.60 18.74 6.00
CA HIS A 84 -8.88 18.01 7.01
C HIS A 84 -9.82 16.93 7.52
N ASN A 85 -9.57 15.71 7.06
CA ASN A 85 -10.48 14.58 7.24
C ASN A 85 -9.68 13.29 7.44
N TYR A 86 -10.33 12.27 7.96
CA TYR A 86 -9.73 10.94 8.05
C TYR A 86 -9.43 10.37 6.65
N ASP A 87 -8.21 9.85 6.48
CA ASP A 87 -7.87 9.10 5.28
C ASP A 87 -8.71 7.81 5.25
N LYS A 88 -9.19 7.46 4.07
CA LYS A 88 -9.95 6.22 3.86
C LYS A 88 -9.07 4.97 3.89
N ASN A 89 -7.77 5.13 3.67
CA ASN A 89 -6.83 4.04 3.73
C ASN A 89 -6.47 3.76 5.19
N PRO A 90 -6.63 2.53 5.67
CA PRO A 90 -6.30 2.20 7.05
C PRO A 90 -4.79 2.21 7.28
N ILE A 91 -4.40 2.62 8.46
CA ILE A 91 -3.06 2.43 8.98
C ILE A 91 -3.05 1.10 9.70
N ILE A 92 -2.11 0.23 9.34
CA ILE A 92 -1.99 -1.11 9.89
C ILE A 92 -0.69 -1.19 10.67
N ASN A 93 -0.79 -1.37 11.99
CA ASN A 93 0.34 -1.54 12.86
C ASN A 93 0.46 -3.01 13.28
N LEU A 94 1.63 -3.59 13.07
CA LEU A 94 1.93 -4.95 13.49
C LEU A 94 2.61 -4.95 14.86
N SER A 95 2.23 -5.90 15.70
CA SER A 95 2.90 -6.11 16.98
C SER A 95 2.72 -7.55 17.45
N TRP A 96 3.74 -8.06 18.13
CA TRP A 96 3.61 -9.33 18.85
C TRP A 96 2.98 -9.12 20.23
N ARG A 97 2.03 -9.98 20.58
CA ARG A 97 1.29 -9.94 21.85
C ARG A 97 1.27 -11.30 22.51
N ASN A 98 1.22 -11.32 23.85
CA ASN A 98 0.92 -12.52 24.62
C ASN A 98 -0.61 -12.75 24.72
N SER A 99 -1.02 -13.86 25.33
CA SER A 99 -2.43 -14.23 25.50
C SER A 99 -3.24 -13.24 26.35
N ALA A 100 -2.59 -12.46 27.19
CA ALA A 100 -3.20 -11.39 27.98
C ALA A 100 -3.26 -10.05 27.24
N GLY A 101 -2.76 -9.98 25.98
CA GLY A 101 -2.70 -8.76 25.18
C GLY A 101 -1.47 -7.88 25.45
N GLY A 102 -0.56 -8.29 26.34
CA GLY A 102 0.69 -7.57 26.62
C GLY A 102 1.62 -7.57 25.41
N LEU A 103 2.35 -6.45 25.20
CA LEU A 103 3.32 -6.31 24.13
C LEU A 103 4.50 -7.25 24.36
N LEU A 104 4.89 -7.96 23.31
CA LEU A 104 6.12 -8.72 23.27
C LEU A 104 7.17 -7.95 22.47
N SER A 105 8.39 -7.94 22.98
CA SER A 105 9.55 -7.43 22.27
C SER A 105 10.26 -8.55 21.53
N THR A 106 10.86 -8.20 20.39
CA THR A 106 11.82 -9.05 19.70
C THR A 106 13.21 -8.81 20.29
N SER A 107 13.92 -9.91 20.61
CA SER A 107 15.34 -9.88 20.87
C SER A 107 16.05 -10.75 19.86
N SER A 108 17.26 -10.35 19.44
CA SER A 108 17.99 -11.05 18.40
C SER A 108 19.37 -11.47 18.87
N THR A 109 19.77 -12.68 18.50
CA THR A 109 21.13 -13.19 18.71
C THR A 109 21.68 -13.61 17.36
N ALA A 110 22.90 -13.17 17.03
CA ALA A 110 23.57 -13.52 15.79
C ALA A 110 24.71 -14.49 16.02
N THR A 111 24.82 -15.47 15.12
CA THR A 111 26.02 -16.31 14.97
C THR A 111 26.40 -16.27 13.50
N SER A 112 27.51 -15.58 13.17
CA SER A 112 27.90 -15.27 11.80
C SER A 112 26.79 -14.46 11.09
N ASN A 113 26.25 -14.94 9.98
CA ASN A 113 25.19 -14.29 9.20
C ASN A 113 23.77 -14.78 9.55
N ILE A 114 23.66 -15.68 10.54
CA ILE A 114 22.37 -16.27 10.93
C ILE A 114 21.89 -15.60 12.22
N VAL A 115 20.64 -15.18 12.19
CA VAL A 115 19.98 -14.48 13.28
C VAL A 115 18.90 -15.35 13.88
N THR A 116 18.88 -15.45 15.20
CA THR A 116 17.80 -16.05 15.98
C THR A 116 17.00 -14.93 16.63
N LEU A 117 15.72 -14.83 16.33
CA LEU A 117 14.78 -13.98 17.04
C LEU A 117 14.09 -14.75 18.15
N ALA A 118 13.92 -14.10 19.27
CA ALA A 118 13.10 -14.57 20.37
C ALA A 118 12.05 -13.52 20.73
N LEU A 119 10.85 -13.96 21.06
CA LEU A 119 9.76 -13.13 21.54
C LEU A 119 9.73 -13.22 23.06
N SER A 120 9.77 -12.07 23.73
CA SER A 120 9.76 -12.00 25.19
C SER A 120 8.91 -10.84 25.71
N ASP A 121 8.34 -11.03 26.92
CA ASP A 121 7.74 -9.95 27.67
C ASP A 121 8.77 -9.16 28.49
N THR A 122 8.30 -8.18 29.23
CA THR A 122 9.13 -7.31 30.09
C THR A 122 9.77 -8.07 31.26
N ASP A 123 9.21 -9.22 31.64
CA ASP A 123 9.69 -10.05 32.76
C ASP A 123 10.66 -11.16 32.29
N GLY A 124 10.96 -11.18 30.98
CA GLY A 124 11.89 -12.14 30.36
C GLY A 124 11.27 -13.48 30.02
N GLY A 125 9.95 -13.62 30.11
CA GLY A 125 9.24 -14.82 29.66
C GLY A 125 9.31 -14.96 28.13
N ARG A 126 9.71 -16.16 27.65
CA ARG A 126 9.77 -16.49 26.21
C ARG A 126 8.41 -16.96 25.71
N TYR A 127 8.02 -16.45 24.54
CA TYR A 127 6.75 -16.79 23.89
C TYR A 127 6.97 -17.44 22.53
N GLY A 128 6.11 -18.41 22.18
CA GLY A 128 6.17 -19.15 20.91
C GLY A 128 6.24 -20.66 21.14
N GLY A 129 6.36 -21.44 20.07
CA GLY A 129 6.36 -22.92 20.11
C GLY A 129 7.76 -23.52 20.18
N TYR A 130 8.61 -23.10 21.09
CA TYR A 130 9.98 -23.60 21.20
C TYR A 130 10.03 -25.10 21.55
N ALA A 131 10.79 -25.87 20.77
CA ALA A 131 10.95 -27.32 20.95
C ALA A 131 11.63 -27.70 22.28
N ASP A 132 12.39 -26.77 22.88
CA ASP A 132 13.06 -26.96 24.18
C ASP A 132 12.11 -26.84 25.38
N GLY A 133 10.84 -26.54 25.15
CA GLY A 133 9.83 -26.38 26.21
C GLY A 133 10.01 -25.11 27.06
N SER A 134 10.86 -24.17 26.67
CA SER A 134 11.13 -22.94 27.43
C SER A 134 10.03 -21.88 27.30
N SER A 135 9.03 -22.10 26.45
CA SER A 135 7.94 -21.17 26.22
C SER A 135 6.98 -21.08 27.39
N VAL A 136 6.63 -19.87 27.82
CA VAL A 136 5.61 -19.60 28.84
C VAL A 136 4.21 -19.40 28.25
N GLY A 137 4.08 -19.38 26.93
CA GLY A 137 2.81 -19.24 26.23
C GLY A 137 2.94 -19.01 24.74
N ALA A 138 1.79 -18.98 24.06
CA ALA A 138 1.72 -18.68 22.64
C ALA A 138 1.84 -17.18 22.36
N ALA A 139 2.51 -16.81 21.26
CA ALA A 139 2.50 -15.47 20.74
C ALA A 139 1.32 -15.24 19.79
N THR A 140 0.90 -14.00 19.64
CA THR A 140 -0.14 -13.57 18.68
C THR A 140 0.37 -12.39 17.89
N LEU A 141 0.39 -12.51 16.57
CA LEU A 141 0.65 -11.36 15.68
C LEU A 141 -0.63 -10.55 15.56
N ARG A 142 -0.59 -9.33 16.10
CA ARG A 142 -1.72 -8.42 16.09
C ARG A 142 -1.57 -7.41 14.96
N PHE A 143 -2.61 -7.32 14.14
CA PHE A 143 -2.82 -6.30 13.11
C PHE A 143 -3.82 -5.28 13.67
N GLU A 144 -3.34 -4.12 14.06
CA GLU A 144 -4.18 -3.04 14.56
C GLU A 144 -4.44 -2.04 13.44
N GLN A 145 -5.71 -1.93 13.04
CA GLN A 145 -6.15 -0.99 12.02
C GLN A 145 -6.70 0.28 12.68
N THR A 146 -6.18 1.40 12.25
CA THR A 146 -6.66 2.73 12.63
C THR A 146 -6.70 3.62 11.41
N VAL A 147 -7.27 4.82 11.53
CA VAL A 147 -7.20 5.87 10.52
C VAL A 147 -6.70 7.16 11.16
N GLU A 148 -5.94 7.93 10.41
CA GLU A 148 -5.42 9.23 10.82
C GLU A 148 -5.92 10.31 9.88
N ARG A 149 -5.89 11.56 10.34
CA ARG A 149 -6.33 12.70 9.55
C ARG A 149 -5.23 13.12 8.57
N ALA A 150 -5.65 13.33 7.33
CA ALA A 150 -4.83 13.94 6.28
C ALA A 150 -5.36 15.34 5.93
N THR A 151 -4.47 16.23 5.54
CA THR A 151 -4.83 17.54 5.02
C THR A 151 -4.77 17.51 3.51
N ASN A 152 -5.86 17.90 2.86
CA ASN A 152 -6.00 17.92 1.42
C ASN A 152 -6.18 19.36 0.95
N LEU A 153 -5.36 19.79 -0.02
CA LEU A 153 -5.48 21.06 -0.71
C LEU A 153 -5.63 20.78 -2.21
N GLY A 154 -6.73 21.22 -2.80
CA GLY A 154 -7.01 20.93 -4.20
C GLY A 154 -7.52 22.13 -4.94
N GLY A 155 -7.47 22.03 -6.26
CA GLY A 155 -8.03 23.00 -7.19
C GLY A 155 -8.46 22.32 -8.48
N ALA A 156 -9.42 22.93 -9.15
CA ALA A 156 -9.85 22.50 -10.47
C ALA A 156 -10.15 23.72 -11.34
N PHE A 157 -9.97 23.59 -12.63
CA PHE A 157 -10.41 24.56 -13.60
C PHE A 157 -11.01 23.87 -14.84
N ASP A 158 -11.90 24.58 -15.50
CA ASP A 158 -12.33 24.27 -16.85
C ASP A 158 -12.48 25.57 -17.68
N MET A 159 -12.19 25.49 -18.96
CA MET A 159 -12.31 26.57 -19.90
C MET A 159 -12.60 26.08 -21.30
N ALA A 160 -13.45 26.79 -22.02
CA ALA A 160 -13.68 26.54 -23.42
C ALA A 160 -12.83 27.44 -24.28
N ILE A 161 -12.19 26.87 -25.30
CA ILE A 161 -11.37 27.59 -26.30
C ILE A 161 -11.95 27.28 -27.67
N GLU A 162 -12.23 28.35 -28.45
CA GLU A 162 -12.62 28.18 -29.84
C GLU A 162 -11.38 27.94 -30.71
N THR A 163 -11.41 26.87 -31.50
CA THR A 163 -10.35 26.54 -32.44
C THR A 163 -10.88 26.51 -33.88
N GLU A 164 -10.08 26.90 -34.84
CA GLU A 164 -10.46 26.96 -36.26
C GLU A 164 -10.73 25.57 -36.86
N SER A 165 -10.02 24.53 -36.38
CA SER A 165 -10.04 23.20 -36.98
C SER A 165 -10.90 22.17 -36.20
N LEU A 166 -11.00 22.33 -34.89
CA LEU A 166 -11.71 21.36 -34.03
C LEU A 166 -13.03 21.89 -33.44
N GLY A 167 -13.32 23.20 -33.69
CA GLY A 167 -14.41 23.92 -33.03
C GLY A 167 -14.10 24.14 -31.53
N PRO A 168 -15.12 24.18 -30.65
CA PRO A 168 -14.90 24.40 -29.25
C PRO A 168 -14.18 23.20 -28.60
N VAL A 169 -13.07 23.48 -27.92
CA VAL A 169 -12.31 22.54 -27.10
C VAL A 169 -12.48 22.93 -25.64
N VAL A 170 -12.90 22.04 -24.79
CA VAL A 170 -12.95 22.27 -23.33
C VAL A 170 -11.71 21.67 -22.69
N LEU A 171 -10.87 22.54 -22.13
CA LEU A 171 -9.74 22.12 -21.32
C LEU A 171 -10.14 22.02 -19.86
N ARG A 172 -9.72 20.95 -19.19
CA ARG A 172 -9.96 20.70 -17.76
C ARG A 172 -8.66 20.35 -17.05
N GLY A 173 -8.53 20.80 -15.82
CA GLY A 173 -7.44 20.40 -14.95
C GLY A 173 -7.91 20.31 -13.51
N GLU A 174 -7.39 19.32 -12.81
CA GLU A 174 -7.58 19.13 -11.38
C GLU A 174 -6.22 18.84 -10.74
N ALA A 175 -6.00 19.34 -9.54
CA ALA A 175 -4.82 19.05 -8.77
C ALA A 175 -5.20 18.86 -7.30
N LEU A 176 -4.50 17.93 -6.63
CA LEU A 176 -4.70 17.61 -5.23
C LEU A 176 -3.33 17.37 -4.57
N TYR A 177 -3.00 18.18 -3.59
CA TYR A 177 -1.91 17.95 -2.66
C TYR A 177 -2.47 17.34 -1.39
N GLN A 178 -1.93 16.19 -1.00
CA GLN A 178 -2.29 15.47 0.22
C GLN A 178 -1.09 15.45 1.16
N LYS A 179 -1.30 15.94 2.37
CA LYS A 179 -0.27 16.00 3.42
C LYS A 179 -0.60 14.99 4.53
N ASP A 180 0.44 14.36 5.06
CA ASP A 180 0.37 13.40 6.18
C ASP A 180 -0.43 12.12 5.85
N VAL A 181 -0.32 11.62 4.62
CA VAL A 181 -0.90 10.34 4.19
C VAL A 181 0.05 9.21 4.59
N TYR A 182 -0.47 8.16 5.22
CA TYR A 182 0.31 6.99 5.56
C TYR A 182 0.40 6.02 4.37
N THR A 183 1.61 5.55 4.11
CA THR A 183 1.89 4.55 3.08
C THR A 183 2.75 3.42 3.65
N PRO A 184 2.55 2.17 3.21
CA PRO A 184 3.36 1.04 3.64
C PRO A 184 4.82 1.19 3.21
N VAL A 185 5.72 0.82 4.10
CA VAL A 185 7.15 0.69 3.84
C VAL A 185 7.58 -0.70 4.26
N MET A 186 8.17 -1.41 3.32
CA MET A 186 8.82 -2.69 3.52
C MET A 186 10.30 -2.48 3.81
N ASP A 187 10.82 -3.21 4.80
CA ASP A 187 12.25 -3.35 5.06
C ASP A 187 12.66 -4.82 4.96
N LEU A 188 13.25 -5.19 3.81
CA LEU A 188 13.69 -6.57 3.56
C LEU A 188 14.85 -6.99 4.46
N ALA A 189 15.65 -6.05 4.99
CA ALA A 189 16.72 -6.40 5.92
C ALA A 189 16.12 -6.89 7.25
N ALA A 190 15.12 -6.21 7.78
CA ALA A 190 14.39 -6.64 8.96
C ALA A 190 13.63 -7.95 8.69
N LEU A 191 13.01 -8.07 7.50
CA LEU A 191 12.32 -9.30 7.11
C LEU A 191 13.27 -10.48 7.00
N SER A 192 14.49 -10.27 6.49
CA SER A 192 15.49 -11.35 6.32
C SER A 192 15.86 -12.04 7.62
N VAL A 193 15.67 -11.39 8.75
CA VAL A 193 15.90 -11.94 10.10
C VAL A 193 14.60 -12.34 10.81
N GLY A 194 13.45 -12.17 10.16
CA GLY A 194 12.13 -12.56 10.69
C GLY A 194 11.45 -11.53 11.57
N ASP A 195 11.95 -10.29 11.66
CA ASP A 195 11.32 -9.23 12.46
C ASP A 195 10.17 -8.56 11.70
N LEU A 196 9.00 -9.20 11.70
CA LEU A 196 7.82 -8.76 10.97
C LEU A 196 7.35 -7.35 11.36
N PRO A 197 7.26 -6.96 12.64
CA PRO A 197 6.85 -5.61 13.00
C PRO A 197 7.85 -4.52 12.56
N ALA A 198 9.15 -4.83 12.52
CA ALA A 198 10.16 -3.91 12.01
C ALA A 198 10.19 -3.87 10.47
N ALA A 199 9.91 -5.02 9.83
CA ALA A 199 9.89 -5.14 8.38
C ALA A 199 8.71 -4.42 7.73
N LEU A 200 7.57 -4.35 8.40
CA LEU A 200 6.30 -3.84 7.87
C LEU A 200 5.84 -2.64 8.69
N THR A 201 6.10 -1.46 8.18
CA THR A 201 5.77 -0.19 8.85
C THR A 201 4.92 0.70 7.97
N MET A 202 4.17 1.62 8.59
CA MET A 202 3.45 2.67 7.88
C MET A 202 4.11 4.01 8.15
N VAL A 203 4.44 4.76 7.10
CA VAL A 203 5.14 6.06 7.20
C VAL A 203 4.29 7.18 6.65
N LYS A 204 4.31 8.32 7.33
CA LYS A 204 3.72 9.56 6.81
C LYS A 204 4.50 10.07 5.61
N GLY A 205 3.77 10.54 4.60
CA GLY A 205 4.32 11.18 3.44
C GLY A 205 3.31 12.11 2.78
N ASN A 206 3.75 12.79 1.75
CA ASN A 206 2.94 13.72 0.97
C ASN A 206 2.75 13.15 -0.44
N LYS A 207 1.57 13.42 -1.02
CA LYS A 207 1.25 13.01 -2.38
C LYS A 207 0.75 14.19 -3.20
N PHE A 208 1.04 14.18 -4.47
CA PHE A 208 0.51 15.13 -5.41
C PHE A 208 -0.14 14.39 -6.57
N LYS A 209 -1.42 14.67 -6.80
CA LYS A 209 -2.22 14.05 -7.86
C LYS A 209 -2.74 15.14 -8.77
N TYR A 210 -2.72 14.89 -10.08
CA TYR A 210 -3.34 15.81 -11.01
C TYR A 210 -3.92 15.08 -12.21
N VAL A 211 -4.90 15.74 -12.81
CA VAL A 211 -5.58 15.33 -14.04
C VAL A 211 -5.56 16.50 -15.00
N LEU A 212 -5.16 16.26 -16.23
CA LEU A 212 -5.32 17.19 -17.33
C LEU A 212 -6.18 16.52 -18.40
N GLY A 213 -7.19 17.23 -18.88
CA GLY A 213 -8.12 16.69 -19.86
C GLY A 213 -8.50 17.69 -20.93
N ALA A 214 -8.87 17.17 -22.10
CA ALA A 214 -9.42 17.92 -23.20
C ALA A 214 -10.63 17.20 -23.80
N ASP A 215 -11.71 17.93 -23.98
CA ASP A 215 -12.94 17.43 -24.61
C ASP A 215 -13.20 18.16 -25.91
N ILE A 216 -13.57 17.41 -26.93
CA ILE A 216 -14.01 17.93 -28.23
C ILE A 216 -15.30 17.25 -28.66
N THR A 217 -16.06 17.91 -29.49
CA THR A 217 -17.16 17.30 -30.22
C THR A 217 -16.73 17.02 -31.65
N ALA A 218 -16.66 15.74 -32.02
CA ALA A 218 -16.27 15.29 -33.35
C ALA A 218 -17.43 14.59 -34.05
N LEU A 219 -17.30 14.34 -35.35
CA LEU A 219 -18.27 13.58 -36.15
C LEU A 219 -19.73 14.00 -35.87
N THR A 220 -19.97 15.31 -35.90
CA THR A 220 -21.24 16.00 -35.67
C THR A 220 -21.68 16.03 -34.21
N ASN A 221 -21.73 14.90 -33.52
CA ASN A 221 -22.26 14.82 -32.14
C ASN A 221 -21.56 13.78 -31.24
N MET A 222 -20.38 13.33 -31.61
CA MET A 222 -19.59 12.42 -30.79
C MET A 222 -18.71 13.23 -29.84
N MET A 223 -18.85 13.03 -28.55
CA MET A 223 -17.93 13.57 -27.57
C MET A 223 -16.69 12.67 -27.50
N VAL A 224 -15.55 13.28 -27.60
CA VAL A 224 -14.22 12.67 -27.41
C VAL A 224 -13.52 13.38 -26.29
N SER A 225 -13.14 12.66 -25.26
CA SER A 225 -12.39 13.17 -24.11
C SER A 225 -11.08 12.40 -23.96
N VAL A 226 -9.99 13.10 -23.83
CA VAL A 226 -8.69 12.52 -23.49
C VAL A 226 -8.23 13.08 -22.15
N GLN A 227 -7.63 12.22 -21.31
CA GLN A 227 -7.14 12.62 -20.00
C GLN A 227 -5.78 11.99 -19.73
N PHE A 228 -4.91 12.76 -19.11
CA PHE A 228 -3.70 12.31 -18.44
C PHE A 228 -3.89 12.46 -16.95
N ILE A 229 -3.58 11.41 -16.18
CA ILE A 229 -3.71 11.34 -14.73
C ILE A 229 -2.38 10.91 -14.16
N GLN A 230 -1.87 11.63 -13.16
CA GLN A 230 -0.68 11.22 -12.43
C GLN A 230 -0.95 11.24 -10.92
N ASP A 231 -0.54 10.16 -10.22
CA ASP A 231 -0.43 10.08 -8.75
C ASP A 231 1.06 9.99 -8.41
N ARG A 232 1.59 11.04 -7.80
CA ARG A 232 3.01 11.15 -7.44
C ARG A 232 3.21 11.10 -5.94
N ASP A 233 4.09 10.21 -5.48
CA ASP A 233 4.57 10.16 -4.10
C ASP A 233 5.74 11.14 -3.95
N LEU A 234 5.57 12.22 -3.16
CA LEU A 234 6.60 13.25 -2.97
C LEU A 234 7.67 12.85 -1.95
N ASP A 235 7.36 11.90 -1.09
CA ASP A 235 8.26 11.37 -0.07
C ASP A 235 8.54 9.89 -0.34
N TYR A 236 8.80 9.57 -1.61
CA TYR A 236 9.10 8.23 -2.06
C TYR A 236 10.35 7.67 -1.39
N ILE A 237 10.29 6.40 -0.98
CA ILE A 237 11.38 5.69 -0.31
C ILE A 237 11.82 4.53 -1.19
N ASP A 238 13.09 4.49 -1.52
CA ASP A 238 13.78 3.43 -2.24
C ASP A 238 15.26 3.47 -1.87
N GLU A 239 15.60 2.81 -0.78
CA GLU A 239 16.93 2.88 -0.18
C GLU A 239 17.43 1.51 0.27
N THR A 240 18.73 1.38 0.40
CA THR A 240 19.36 0.20 1.02
C THR A 240 19.28 0.35 2.53
N SER A 241 18.85 -0.69 3.24
CA SER A 241 18.88 -0.72 4.70
C SER A 241 19.73 -1.86 5.22
N THR A 242 20.09 -1.76 6.49
CA THR A 242 20.83 -2.77 7.20
C THR A 242 20.17 -2.98 8.56
N TYR A 243 19.76 -4.20 8.84
CA TYR A 243 19.28 -4.55 10.18
C TYR A 243 20.46 -4.73 11.11
N MET A 244 20.55 -3.85 12.11
CA MET A 244 21.63 -3.88 13.12
C MET A 244 21.13 -4.63 14.35
N LEU A 245 21.88 -5.65 14.74
CA LEU A 245 21.61 -6.41 15.95
C LEU A 245 22.16 -5.68 17.17
N SER A 246 21.64 -6.03 18.35
CA SER A 246 22.07 -5.45 19.62
C SER A 246 23.56 -5.67 19.94
N ASN A 247 24.17 -6.69 19.37
CA ASN A 247 25.60 -6.99 19.49
C ASN A 247 26.49 -6.26 18.46
N GLY A 248 25.90 -5.38 17.62
CA GLY A 248 26.62 -4.66 16.58
C GLY A 248 26.85 -5.43 15.28
N THR A 249 26.34 -6.65 15.16
CA THR A 249 26.41 -7.41 13.90
C THR A 249 25.36 -6.87 12.92
N ALA A 250 25.78 -6.63 11.67
CA ALA A 250 24.88 -6.18 10.62
C ALA A 250 24.33 -7.35 9.80
N SER A 251 23.03 -7.33 9.55
CA SER A 251 22.40 -8.14 8.51
C SER A 251 21.96 -7.18 7.40
N ALA A 252 22.65 -7.20 6.27
CA ALA A 252 22.41 -6.31 5.15
C ALA A 252 21.71 -7.04 4.02
N VAL A 253 20.68 -6.44 3.47
CA VAL A 253 19.98 -6.88 2.26
C VAL A 253 20.06 -5.75 1.24
N THR A 254 20.47 -6.03 0.02
CA THR A 254 20.67 -5.02 -1.01
C THR A 254 19.31 -4.51 -1.53
N GLY A 255 19.15 -3.19 -1.64
CA GLY A 255 17.95 -2.55 -2.19
C GLY A 255 16.69 -2.80 -1.38
N SER A 256 16.74 -2.64 -0.06
CA SER A 256 15.92 -3.39 0.85
C SER A 256 14.85 -2.60 1.58
N ARG A 257 14.82 -1.25 1.47
CA ARG A 257 13.77 -0.46 2.12
C ARG A 257 13.06 0.40 1.09
N PHE A 258 11.77 0.13 0.89
CA PHE A 258 11.00 0.76 -0.19
C PHE A 258 9.52 0.90 0.18
N LYS A 259 8.85 1.85 -0.46
CA LYS A 259 7.38 1.95 -0.40
C LYS A 259 6.73 0.80 -1.15
N SER A 260 5.69 0.23 -0.55
CA SER A 260 4.98 -0.95 -1.04
C SER A 260 3.48 -0.71 -1.10
N ASP A 261 2.74 -1.69 -1.57
CA ASP A 261 1.28 -1.71 -1.56
C ASP A 261 0.69 -1.91 -0.18
N TYR A 262 -0.55 -1.45 0.05
CA TYR A 262 -1.30 -1.70 1.30
C TYR A 262 -1.52 -3.19 1.57
N SER A 263 -1.64 -4.02 0.54
CA SER A 263 -1.75 -5.47 0.66
C SER A 263 -0.53 -6.11 1.35
N THR A 264 0.65 -5.51 1.22
CA THR A 264 1.88 -5.93 1.89
C THR A 264 1.71 -5.99 3.42
N MET A 265 0.96 -5.06 4.01
CA MET A 265 0.71 -5.02 5.45
C MET A 265 -0.08 -6.24 5.97
N HIS A 266 -0.69 -7.01 5.09
CA HIS A 266 -1.37 -8.27 5.39
C HIS A 266 -0.55 -9.50 5.01
N LEU A 267 0.75 -9.34 4.73
CA LEU A 267 1.66 -10.39 4.29
C LEU A 267 1.19 -11.08 3.00
N THR A 268 0.65 -10.27 2.09
CA THR A 268 0.16 -10.72 0.77
C THR A 268 0.83 -9.92 -0.34
N ASN A 269 0.61 -10.30 -1.59
CA ASN A 269 1.04 -9.56 -2.76
C ASN A 269 2.57 -9.51 -2.98
N GLY A 270 3.31 -10.57 -2.61
CA GLY A 270 4.72 -10.75 -2.98
C GLY A 270 5.67 -9.62 -2.58
N PHE A 271 5.25 -8.71 -1.69
CA PHE A 271 6.05 -7.56 -1.22
C PHE A 271 6.57 -6.66 -2.34
N ASN A 272 5.76 -6.41 -3.36
CA ASN A 272 6.13 -5.61 -4.50
C ASN A 272 6.38 -4.15 -4.13
N LYS A 273 7.40 -3.59 -4.76
CA LYS A 273 7.72 -2.18 -4.65
C LYS A 273 6.66 -1.35 -5.36
N ALA A 274 6.15 -0.32 -4.68
CA ALA A 274 5.27 0.66 -5.29
C ALA A 274 6.07 1.62 -6.18
N GLU A 275 5.40 2.25 -7.13
CA GLU A 275 5.99 3.26 -8.01
C GLU A 275 5.95 4.64 -7.38
N GLU A 276 6.99 5.45 -7.64
CA GLU A 276 7.01 6.87 -7.27
C GLU A 276 5.91 7.65 -7.99
N ASN A 277 5.72 7.37 -9.28
CA ASN A 277 4.72 7.98 -10.12
C ASN A 277 3.85 6.90 -10.76
N LYS A 278 2.52 7.02 -10.64
CA LYS A 278 1.56 6.19 -11.36
C LYS A 278 0.89 7.06 -12.41
N GLU A 279 1.02 6.67 -13.67
CA GLU A 279 0.50 7.43 -14.81
C GLU A 279 -0.58 6.64 -15.55
N PHE A 280 -1.68 7.33 -15.82
CA PHE A 280 -2.81 6.79 -16.55
C PHE A 280 -3.20 7.70 -17.69
N TYR A 281 -3.52 7.10 -18.81
CA TYR A 281 -4.06 7.75 -19.99
C TYR A 281 -5.46 7.23 -20.23
N SER A 282 -6.44 8.11 -20.36
CA SER A 282 -7.80 7.68 -20.67
C SER A 282 -8.34 8.32 -21.94
N LEU A 283 -9.14 7.55 -22.67
CA LEU A 283 -9.93 7.99 -23.80
C LEU A 283 -11.39 7.65 -23.50
N PHE A 284 -12.25 8.67 -23.50
CA PHE A 284 -13.69 8.50 -23.41
C PHE A 284 -14.35 8.91 -24.72
N LEU A 285 -15.20 8.07 -25.23
CA LEU A 285 -16.01 8.29 -26.42
C LEU A 285 -17.47 8.16 -26.04
N SER A 286 -18.29 9.12 -26.48
CA SER A 286 -19.75 9.07 -26.28
C SER A 286 -20.47 9.57 -27.51
N LYS A 287 -21.41 8.79 -28.04
CA LYS A 287 -22.16 9.16 -29.22
C LYS A 287 -23.62 8.75 -29.08
N PRO A 288 -24.58 9.71 -29.27
CA PRO A 288 -25.96 9.37 -29.42
C PRO A 288 -26.21 8.70 -30.80
N PHE A 289 -27.19 7.80 -30.87
CA PHE A 289 -27.61 7.15 -32.08
C PHE A 289 -29.14 6.92 -32.04
N GLY A 290 -29.72 6.45 -33.16
CA GLY A 290 -31.16 6.39 -33.33
C GLY A 290 -31.69 7.60 -34.12
N ALA A 291 -32.96 7.54 -34.53
CA ALA A 291 -33.55 8.57 -35.41
C ALA A 291 -33.64 9.93 -34.75
N SER A 292 -33.88 10.00 -33.45
CA SER A 292 -33.96 11.21 -32.63
C SER A 292 -32.80 11.30 -31.58
N GLY A 293 -31.80 10.45 -31.67
CA GLY A 293 -30.69 10.42 -30.71
C GLY A 293 -31.10 9.86 -29.34
N GLU A 294 -32.16 9.04 -29.32
CA GLU A 294 -32.75 8.44 -28.11
C GLU A 294 -31.86 7.39 -27.44
N HIS A 295 -30.89 6.86 -28.17
CA HIS A 295 -29.94 5.90 -27.68
C HIS A 295 -28.55 6.53 -27.55
N ARG A 296 -27.70 5.96 -26.72
CA ARG A 296 -26.31 6.40 -26.55
C ARG A 296 -25.40 5.20 -26.33
N TRP A 297 -24.24 5.20 -26.96
CA TRP A 297 -23.15 4.35 -26.54
C TRP A 297 -22.02 5.17 -25.93
N ASN A 298 -21.38 4.60 -24.93
CA ASN A 298 -20.23 5.17 -24.26
C ASN A 298 -19.12 4.13 -24.21
N ASN A 299 -17.88 4.55 -24.42
CA ASN A 299 -16.71 3.70 -24.25
C ASN A 299 -15.64 4.46 -23.48
N ILE A 300 -15.12 3.83 -22.43
CA ILE A 300 -13.97 4.33 -21.68
C ILE A 300 -12.85 3.32 -21.86
N ILE A 301 -11.68 3.79 -22.26
CA ILE A 301 -10.43 3.03 -22.33
C ILE A 301 -9.44 3.71 -21.44
N MET A 302 -8.79 2.93 -20.57
CA MET A 302 -7.74 3.43 -19.68
C MET A 302 -6.48 2.56 -19.83
N PHE A 303 -5.33 3.19 -19.88
CA PHE A 303 -4.01 2.57 -19.93
C PHE A 303 -3.19 3.09 -18.78
N GLU A 304 -2.51 2.19 -18.10
CA GLU A 304 -1.47 2.47 -17.12
C GLU A 304 -0.09 2.30 -17.80
N GLU A 305 0.88 3.12 -17.46
CA GLU A 305 2.22 3.09 -18.05
C GLU A 305 2.86 1.69 -17.97
N ASN A 306 2.68 1.00 -16.85
CA ASN A 306 3.24 -0.34 -16.63
C ASN A 306 2.40 -1.50 -17.20
N GLY A 307 1.48 -1.20 -18.11
CA GLY A 307 0.80 -2.18 -18.93
C GLY A 307 -0.59 -2.58 -18.47
N GLY A 308 -1.12 -2.00 -17.39
CA GLY A 308 -2.51 -2.15 -16.98
C GLY A 308 -3.44 -1.59 -18.06
N LYS A 309 -4.51 -2.34 -18.40
CA LYS A 309 -5.50 -1.93 -19.39
C LYS A 309 -6.91 -2.19 -18.87
N TRP A 310 -7.76 -1.20 -19.02
CA TRP A 310 -9.17 -1.34 -18.65
C TRP A 310 -10.06 -0.74 -19.76
N ASN A 311 -11.15 -1.43 -20.06
CA ASN A 311 -12.14 -0.96 -21.03
C ASN A 311 -13.54 -1.24 -20.51
N ARG A 312 -14.42 -0.26 -20.70
CA ARG A 312 -15.85 -0.41 -20.44
C ARG A 312 -16.64 0.16 -21.60
N LEU A 313 -17.55 -0.64 -22.14
CA LEU A 313 -18.50 -0.28 -23.17
C LEU A 313 -19.91 -0.37 -22.58
N ASP A 314 -20.67 0.70 -22.70
CA ASP A 314 -22.07 0.78 -22.30
C ASP A 314 -22.91 1.21 -23.53
N ALA A 315 -24.11 0.68 -23.67
CA ALA A 315 -25.11 1.10 -24.66
C ALA A 315 -26.50 1.17 -24.00
N GLU A 316 -27.18 2.26 -24.19
CA GLU A 316 -28.49 2.57 -23.63
C GLU A 316 -29.51 2.82 -24.75
#